data_118913f5c842573dff93bdee88b22692
#
_entry.id   118913f5c842573dff93bdee88b22692
#
_cell.length_a   1.000
_cell.length_b   1.000
_cell.length_c   1.000
_cell.angle_alpha   90.00
_cell.angle_beta   90.00
_cell.angle_gamma   90.00
#
_symmetry.space_group_name_H-M   'P 1'
#
loop_
_entity.id
_entity.type
_entity.pdbx_description
1 polymer ?
#
loop_
_entity_poly.entity_id
_entity_poly.type
_entity_poly.pdbx_seq_one_letter_code
_entity_poly.pdbx_strand_id
1 'polypeptide(L)'
;MRTKRVLLALMVGVPVLAVAGYALAGGLLDQAKSATAPFHNTDVARHAGYSVTVADTTGNVCIAEPGVGGMGVHLLNPNLLDTTIQRGKPEALVYREQANGALKLAALEYIVFKQAWEDAKGANAPAPSLYGRPFLLTPAPNRFGIPSFYALHAWIWKNNPSGTFQPWNPKVRCP
;
A
#
# COMPACT_ATOMS: atom_id res chain seq x y z
N MET A 1 62.63 -36.72 1.93
CA MET A 1 61.95 -35.43 2.02
C MET A 1 60.46 -35.66 1.82
N ARG A 2 59.61 -35.52 2.86
CA ARG A 2 58.15 -35.69 2.80
C ARG A 2 57.52 -34.32 2.75
N THR A 3 56.90 -33.95 1.63
CA THR A 3 56.14 -32.70 1.43
C THR A 3 54.77 -32.83 2.07
N LYS A 4 54.50 -32.05 3.12
CA LYS A 4 53.17 -31.92 3.74
C LYS A 4 52.29 -30.99 2.85
N ARG A 5 51.22 -31.53 2.29
CA ARG A 5 50.17 -30.74 1.65
C ARG A 5 49.26 -30.17 2.70
N VAL A 6 49.22 -28.85 2.80
CA VAL A 6 48.23 -28.12 3.64
C VAL A 6 46.97 -27.95 2.79
N LEU A 7 45.87 -28.55 3.21
CA LEU A 7 44.53 -28.27 2.66
C LEU A 7 43.99 -27.02 3.31
N LEU A 8 43.84 -25.98 2.52
CA LEU A 8 43.16 -24.76 2.91
C LEU A 8 41.63 -24.95 2.70
N ALA A 9 40.87 -25.09 3.77
CA ALA A 9 39.43 -25.15 3.70
C ALA A 9 38.86 -23.73 3.55
N LEU A 10 38.33 -23.39 2.38
CA LEU A 10 37.53 -22.17 2.19
C LEU A 10 36.18 -22.35 2.88
N MET A 11 36.00 -21.63 3.98
CA MET A 11 34.65 -21.45 4.55
C MET A 11 33.93 -20.39 3.74
N VAL A 12 32.94 -20.82 2.95
CA VAL A 12 31.99 -19.93 2.27
C VAL A 12 30.96 -19.49 3.31
N GLY A 13 31.15 -18.30 3.85
CA GLY A 13 30.16 -17.66 4.70
C GLY A 13 28.94 -17.22 3.88
N VAL A 14 27.81 -17.90 4.03
CA VAL A 14 26.51 -17.47 3.46
C VAL A 14 26.02 -16.27 4.26
N PRO A 15 25.68 -15.12 3.65
CA PRO A 15 25.18 -13.96 4.38
C PRO A 15 23.78 -14.21 4.94
N VAL A 16 23.68 -14.31 6.27
CA VAL A 16 22.42 -14.50 7.02
C VAL A 16 21.52 -13.23 7.04
N LEU A 17 21.98 -12.14 6.42
CA LEU A 17 21.31 -10.82 6.48
C LEU A 17 19.97 -10.72 5.72
N ALA A 18 19.69 -11.59 4.74
CA ALA A 18 18.48 -11.50 3.93
C ALA A 18 17.21 -12.01 4.66
N VAL A 19 17.34 -12.98 5.56
CA VAL A 19 16.19 -13.65 6.21
C VAL A 19 15.52 -12.79 7.28
N ALA A 20 16.29 -11.96 8.00
CA ALA A 20 15.75 -11.09 9.05
C ALA A 20 14.83 -9.98 8.51
N GLY A 21 15.12 -9.45 7.32
CA GLY A 21 14.31 -8.39 6.69
C GLY A 21 12.91 -8.86 6.27
N TYR A 22 12.78 -10.09 5.79
CA TYR A 22 11.47 -10.65 5.38
C TYR A 22 10.59 -11.00 6.58
N ALA A 23 11.15 -11.48 7.68
CA ALA A 23 10.40 -11.79 8.89
C ALA A 23 9.82 -10.55 9.57
N LEU A 24 10.58 -9.45 9.62
CA LEU A 24 10.11 -8.17 10.16
C LEU A 24 9.00 -7.54 9.29
N ALA A 25 9.13 -7.59 7.97
CA ALA A 25 8.11 -7.07 7.06
C ALA A 25 6.81 -7.89 7.16
N GLY A 26 6.87 -9.22 7.31
CA GLY A 26 5.70 -10.08 7.54
C GLY A 26 4.91 -9.66 8.77
N GLY A 27 5.57 -9.50 9.91
CA GLY A 27 4.92 -9.09 11.16
C GLY A 27 4.26 -7.70 11.11
N LEU A 28 4.84 -6.76 10.34
CA LEU A 28 4.27 -5.42 10.17
C LEU A 28 3.00 -5.43 9.31
N LEU A 29 2.94 -6.28 8.28
CA LEU A 29 1.73 -6.48 7.47
C LEU A 29 0.65 -7.22 8.24
N ASP A 30 1.00 -8.15 9.13
CA ASP A 30 0.06 -8.87 9.99
C ASP A 30 -0.62 -7.93 10.99
N GLN A 31 0.08 -6.91 11.49
CA GLN A 31 -0.51 -5.85 12.29
C GLN A 31 -1.60 -5.10 11.51
N ALA A 32 -1.31 -4.71 10.27
CA ALA A 32 -2.27 -4.03 9.40
C ALA A 32 -3.46 -4.93 9.06
N LYS A 33 -3.22 -6.22 8.77
CA LYS A 33 -4.28 -7.21 8.57
C LYS A 33 -5.19 -7.32 9.79
N SER A 34 -4.65 -7.53 10.98
CA SER A 34 -5.44 -7.66 12.21
C SER A 34 -6.30 -6.43 12.46
N ALA A 35 -5.75 -5.23 12.27
CA ALA A 35 -6.46 -3.98 12.46
C ALA A 35 -7.58 -3.75 11.43
N THR A 36 -7.43 -4.26 10.20
CA THR A 36 -8.38 -4.00 9.10
C THR A 36 -9.28 -5.20 8.76
N ALA A 37 -9.10 -6.34 9.43
CA ALA A 37 -9.94 -7.53 9.24
C ALA A 37 -11.45 -7.28 9.41
N PRO A 38 -11.94 -6.46 10.37
CA PRO A 38 -13.36 -6.16 10.48
C PRO A 38 -13.96 -5.46 9.25
N PHE A 39 -13.13 -4.76 8.49
CA PHE A 39 -13.54 -3.96 7.33
C PHE A 39 -13.79 -4.79 6.05
N HIS A 40 -13.72 -6.11 6.14
CA HIS A 40 -14.33 -6.98 5.12
C HIS A 40 -15.85 -6.75 5.03
N ASN A 41 -16.48 -6.30 6.12
CA ASN A 41 -17.83 -5.78 6.13
C ASN A 41 -17.76 -4.25 5.86
N THR A 42 -18.35 -3.81 4.74
CA THR A 42 -18.35 -2.40 4.34
C THR A 42 -19.16 -1.51 5.27
N ASP A 43 -20.18 -2.04 5.94
CA ASP A 43 -20.97 -1.25 6.90
C ASP A 43 -20.12 -0.95 8.15
N VAL A 44 -19.37 -1.94 8.63
CA VAL A 44 -18.41 -1.74 9.72
C VAL A 44 -17.36 -0.70 9.34
N ALA A 45 -16.83 -0.75 8.10
CA ALA A 45 -15.88 0.22 7.60
C ALA A 45 -16.48 1.65 7.58
N ARG A 46 -17.72 1.80 7.07
CA ARG A 46 -18.40 3.09 7.03
C ARG A 46 -18.67 3.65 8.42
N HIS A 47 -19.11 2.84 9.38
CA HIS A 47 -19.28 3.25 10.77
C HIS A 47 -17.96 3.63 11.45
N ALA A 48 -16.84 3.05 11.01
CA ALA A 48 -15.49 3.41 11.47
C ALA A 48 -14.93 4.69 10.80
N GLY A 49 -15.72 5.37 9.97
CA GLY A 49 -15.37 6.65 9.35
C GLY A 49 -14.89 6.56 7.89
N TYR A 50 -14.78 5.36 7.29
CA TYR A 50 -14.47 5.19 5.86
C TYR A 50 -15.72 5.46 5.01
N SER A 51 -16.23 6.68 5.08
CA SER A 51 -17.56 7.05 4.57
C SER A 51 -17.55 7.63 3.16
N VAL A 52 -16.42 8.14 2.70
CA VAL A 52 -16.28 8.79 1.38
C VAL A 52 -15.88 7.77 0.33
N THR A 53 -16.70 7.56 -0.68
CA THR A 53 -16.31 6.81 -1.88
C THR A 53 -15.58 7.74 -2.83
N VAL A 54 -14.31 7.42 -3.12
CA VAL A 54 -13.51 8.22 -4.05
C VAL A 54 -13.97 7.99 -5.48
N ALA A 55 -14.13 9.07 -6.24
CA ALA A 55 -14.37 9.03 -7.67
C ALA A 55 -13.28 9.81 -8.42
N ASP A 56 -13.02 9.44 -9.66
CA ASP A 56 -12.23 10.27 -10.56
C ASP A 56 -13.06 11.46 -11.12
N THR A 57 -12.41 12.35 -11.85
CA THR A 57 -13.06 13.55 -12.44
C THR A 57 -14.14 13.23 -13.47
N THR A 58 -14.24 11.99 -13.91
CA THR A 58 -15.30 11.51 -14.83
C THR A 58 -16.43 10.78 -14.10
N GLY A 59 -16.34 10.68 -12.76
CA GLY A 59 -17.35 10.05 -11.90
C GLY A 59 -17.16 8.55 -11.70
N ASN A 60 -16.07 7.95 -12.20
CA ASN A 60 -15.80 6.54 -11.97
C ASN A 60 -15.33 6.30 -10.53
N VAL A 61 -16.03 5.44 -9.81
CA VAL A 61 -15.69 5.04 -8.43
C VAL A 61 -14.79 3.81 -8.39
N CYS A 62 -14.83 2.95 -9.41
CA CYS A 62 -13.86 1.88 -9.57
C CYS A 62 -12.71 2.38 -10.45
N ILE A 63 -11.55 2.51 -9.85
CA ILE A 63 -10.39 3.11 -10.50
C ILE A 63 -9.59 2.03 -11.22
N ALA A 64 -9.44 2.21 -12.54
CA ALA A 64 -8.66 1.30 -13.39
C ALA A 64 -7.79 2.08 -14.38
N GLU A 65 -6.77 1.38 -14.89
CA GLU A 65 -5.90 1.85 -15.97
C GLU A 65 -5.93 0.82 -17.11
N PRO A 66 -6.43 1.20 -18.30
CA PRO A 66 -6.53 0.29 -19.43
C PRO A 66 -5.20 -0.38 -19.76
N GLY A 67 -5.20 -1.70 -19.92
CA GLY A 67 -4.00 -2.50 -20.21
C GLY A 67 -3.08 -2.76 -19.02
N VAL A 68 -3.29 -2.11 -17.87
CA VAL A 68 -2.45 -2.26 -16.67
C VAL A 68 -3.18 -3.05 -15.57
N GLY A 69 -4.40 -2.64 -15.22
CA GLY A 69 -5.19 -3.27 -14.18
C GLY A 69 -6.01 -2.27 -13.37
N GLY A 70 -6.61 -2.72 -12.28
CA GLY A 70 -7.40 -1.88 -11.40
C GLY A 70 -6.72 -1.59 -10.06
N MET A 71 -7.04 -0.45 -9.48
CA MET A 71 -6.92 -0.20 -8.05
C MET A 71 -8.17 -0.72 -7.34
N GLY A 72 -9.37 -0.47 -7.90
CA GLY A 72 -10.65 -0.83 -7.33
C GLY A 72 -11.40 0.37 -6.74
N VAL A 73 -12.33 0.10 -5.83
CA VAL A 73 -13.15 1.11 -5.14
C VAL A 73 -12.52 1.50 -3.82
N HIS A 74 -12.30 2.80 -3.61
CA HIS A 74 -11.68 3.33 -2.40
C HIS A 74 -12.73 3.91 -1.46
N LEU A 75 -12.78 3.42 -0.23
CA LEU A 75 -13.52 4.05 0.87
C LEU A 75 -12.52 4.82 1.72
N LEU A 76 -12.60 6.14 1.69
CA LEU A 76 -11.71 7.07 2.38
C LEU A 76 -12.28 7.46 3.74
N ASN A 77 -11.42 7.53 4.74
CA ASN A 77 -11.71 8.16 6.03
C ASN A 77 -11.09 9.56 6.08
N PRO A 78 -11.86 10.63 5.88
CA PRO A 78 -11.31 11.99 5.83
C PRO A 78 -10.68 12.45 7.15
N ASN A 79 -11.05 11.84 8.29
CA ASN A 79 -10.48 12.18 9.60
C ASN A 79 -9.06 11.66 9.79
N LEU A 80 -8.57 10.80 8.89
CA LEU A 80 -7.21 10.28 8.90
C LEU A 80 -6.27 11.01 7.92
N LEU A 81 -6.80 11.95 7.12
CA LEU A 81 -6.00 12.73 6.17
C LEU A 81 -5.13 13.77 6.88
N ASP A 82 -4.11 13.29 7.56
CA ASP A 82 -3.09 14.11 8.24
C ASP A 82 -1.66 13.68 7.85
N THR A 83 -0.67 14.07 8.62
CA THR A 83 0.74 13.68 8.42
C THR A 83 1.20 12.54 9.32
N THR A 84 0.26 11.88 10.01
CA THR A 84 0.52 10.79 10.95
C THR A 84 0.27 9.43 10.30
N ILE A 85 1.33 8.76 9.89
CA ILE A 85 1.22 7.46 9.18
C ILE A 85 1.18 6.32 10.19
N GLN A 86 0.08 5.55 10.19
CA GLN A 86 -0.14 4.44 11.11
C GLN A 86 -0.51 3.16 10.35
N ARG A 87 0.22 2.05 10.57
CA ARG A 87 -0.01 0.76 9.89
C ARG A 87 -1.45 0.24 10.01
N GLY A 88 -2.05 0.41 11.16
CA GLY A 88 -3.40 -0.09 11.45
C GLY A 88 -4.53 0.89 11.10
N LYS A 89 -4.20 2.09 10.62
CA LYS A 89 -5.18 3.14 10.28
C LYS A 89 -4.85 3.73 8.90
N PRO A 90 -5.03 2.96 7.82
CA PRO A 90 -4.87 3.49 6.47
C PRO A 90 -5.91 4.58 6.22
N GLU A 91 -5.58 5.58 5.42
CA GLU A 91 -6.49 6.66 5.04
C GLU A 91 -7.60 6.15 4.13
N ALA A 92 -7.34 5.12 3.32
CA ALA A 92 -8.37 4.46 2.51
C ALA A 92 -8.29 2.93 2.57
N LEU A 93 -9.47 2.32 2.48
CA LEU A 93 -9.67 0.89 2.27
C LEU A 93 -10.00 0.66 0.81
N VAL A 94 -9.28 -0.27 0.17
CA VAL A 94 -9.43 -0.55 -1.26
C VAL A 94 -10.17 -1.87 -1.45
N TYR A 95 -11.31 -1.80 -2.14
CA TYR A 95 -12.16 -2.95 -2.41
C TYR A 95 -12.11 -3.31 -3.89
N ARG A 96 -12.14 -4.60 -4.19
CA ARG A 96 -12.49 -5.08 -5.51
C ARG A 96 -13.99 -5.38 -5.59
N GLU A 97 -14.60 -5.02 -6.69
CA GLU A 97 -15.95 -5.44 -6.99
C GLU A 97 -15.99 -6.90 -7.44
N GLN A 98 -16.99 -7.63 -7.03
CA GLN A 98 -17.26 -8.99 -7.44
C GLN A 98 -18.34 -9.01 -8.53
N ALA A 99 -18.51 -10.12 -9.24
CA ALA A 99 -19.48 -10.24 -10.33
C ALA A 99 -20.95 -9.97 -9.89
N ASN A 100 -21.25 -10.14 -8.60
CA ASN A 100 -22.56 -9.83 -8.01
C ASN A 100 -22.68 -8.39 -7.48
N GLY A 101 -21.72 -7.52 -7.76
CA GLY A 101 -21.65 -6.14 -7.26
C GLY A 101 -21.18 -5.99 -5.81
N ALA A 102 -20.95 -7.10 -5.09
CA ALA A 102 -20.45 -7.01 -3.72
C ALA A 102 -18.99 -6.56 -3.66
N LEU A 103 -18.67 -5.73 -2.69
CA LEU A 103 -17.30 -5.27 -2.44
C LEU A 103 -16.54 -6.24 -1.53
N LYS A 104 -15.32 -6.59 -1.90
CA LYS A 104 -14.42 -7.41 -1.09
C LYS A 104 -13.12 -6.67 -0.84
N LEU A 105 -12.74 -6.48 0.42
CA LEU A 105 -11.49 -5.83 0.80
C LEU A 105 -10.29 -6.51 0.11
N ALA A 106 -9.44 -5.72 -0.51
CA ALA A 106 -8.36 -6.18 -1.36
C ALA A 106 -6.99 -5.58 -0.96
N ALA A 107 -6.97 -4.28 -0.68
CA ALA A 107 -5.76 -3.56 -0.31
C ALA A 107 -6.07 -2.45 0.70
N LEU A 108 -5.02 -1.86 1.24
CA LEU A 108 -5.04 -0.62 2.01
C LEU A 108 -4.33 0.45 1.19
N GLU A 109 -4.71 1.71 1.38
CA GLU A 109 -3.97 2.84 0.83
C GLU A 109 -3.69 3.87 1.92
N TYR A 110 -2.42 4.23 2.03
CA TYR A 110 -1.92 5.26 2.92
C TYR A 110 -1.71 6.52 2.10
N ILE A 111 -2.27 7.66 2.55
CA ILE A 111 -2.33 8.90 1.76
C ILE A 111 -1.88 10.08 2.62
N VAL A 112 -0.99 10.91 2.08
CA VAL A 112 -0.59 12.18 2.69
C VAL A 112 -0.55 13.26 1.62
N PHE A 113 -1.24 14.38 1.83
CA PHE A 113 -1.13 15.52 0.91
C PHE A 113 0.30 16.09 0.93
N LYS A 114 0.86 16.33 -0.27
CA LYS A 114 2.25 16.79 -0.43
C LYS A 114 2.50 18.08 0.35
N GLN A 115 1.63 19.07 0.20
CA GLN A 115 1.80 20.36 0.89
C GLN A 115 1.78 20.19 2.41
N ALA A 116 0.83 19.44 2.95
CA ALA A 116 0.73 19.18 4.39
C ALA A 116 2.00 18.47 4.94
N TRP A 117 2.55 17.52 4.14
CA TRP A 117 3.79 16.86 4.51
C TRP A 117 4.98 17.81 4.53
N GLU A 118 5.11 18.66 3.51
CA GLU A 118 6.19 19.66 3.42
C GLU A 118 6.08 20.75 4.51
N ASP A 119 4.88 21.17 4.85
CA ASP A 119 4.64 22.12 5.95
C ASP A 119 5.03 21.52 7.30
N ALA A 120 4.77 20.24 7.51
CA ALA A 120 5.08 19.54 8.76
C ALA A 120 6.55 19.08 8.87
N LYS A 121 7.20 18.74 7.77
CA LYS A 121 8.53 18.09 7.74
C LYS A 121 9.61 18.91 7.07
N GLY A 122 9.25 20.01 6.40
CA GLY A 122 10.13 20.88 5.61
C GLY A 122 9.99 20.63 4.11
N ALA A 123 10.16 21.69 3.31
CA ALA A 123 9.96 21.68 1.86
C ALA A 123 10.81 20.67 1.08
N ASN A 124 11.95 20.26 1.64
CA ASN A 124 12.84 19.27 1.03
C ASN A 124 12.81 17.92 1.77
N ALA A 125 11.78 17.69 2.59
CA ALA A 125 11.65 16.40 3.28
C ALA A 125 11.52 15.26 2.27
N PRO A 126 12.15 14.11 2.53
CA PRO A 126 11.94 12.94 1.69
C PRO A 126 10.46 12.51 1.75
N ALA A 127 10.00 11.85 0.68
CA ALA A 127 8.65 11.29 0.65
C ALA A 127 8.39 10.43 1.91
N PRO A 128 7.15 10.43 2.43
CA PRO A 128 6.79 9.54 3.53
C PRO A 128 7.10 8.09 3.18
N SER A 129 7.34 7.27 4.18
CA SER A 129 7.64 5.85 3.97
C SER A 129 6.96 4.96 4.99
N LEU A 130 6.57 3.76 4.57
CA LEU A 130 6.00 2.72 5.41
C LEU A 130 6.43 1.34 4.89
N TYR A 131 6.61 0.35 5.75
CA TYR A 131 7.07 -1.00 5.37
C TYR A 131 8.42 -1.00 4.61
N GLY A 132 9.27 0.00 4.83
CA GLY A 132 10.51 0.17 4.08
C GLY A 132 10.32 0.59 2.62
N ARG A 133 9.15 1.14 2.27
CA ARG A 133 8.82 1.64 0.93
C ARG A 133 8.46 3.12 0.99
N PRO A 134 9.05 3.95 0.13
CA PRO A 134 8.60 5.32 -0.03
C PRO A 134 7.21 5.35 -0.69
N PHE A 135 6.42 6.33 -0.32
CA PHE A 135 5.15 6.61 -1.00
C PHE A 135 5.43 7.18 -2.39
N LEU A 136 4.55 6.86 -3.33
CA LEU A 136 4.62 7.39 -4.69
C LEU A 136 3.91 8.75 -4.74
N LEU A 137 4.55 9.72 -5.40
CA LEU A 137 3.93 11.02 -5.65
C LEU A 137 2.93 10.94 -6.81
N THR A 138 1.72 11.39 -6.56
CA THR A 138 0.71 11.69 -7.58
C THR A 138 0.60 13.22 -7.70
N PRO A 139 1.23 13.82 -8.72
CA PRO A 139 1.24 15.29 -8.87
C PRO A 139 -0.11 15.80 -9.36
N ALA A 140 -0.41 17.06 -9.07
CA ALA A 140 -1.48 17.79 -9.74
C ALA A 140 -0.99 18.38 -11.08
N PRO A 141 -1.86 18.47 -12.12
CA PRO A 141 -3.22 17.95 -12.14
C PRO A 141 -3.23 16.41 -12.23
N ASN A 142 -4.19 15.78 -11.57
CA ASN A 142 -4.35 14.33 -11.57
C ASN A 142 -5.79 13.92 -11.84
N ARG A 143 -6.01 12.63 -12.06
CA ARG A 143 -7.33 12.07 -12.39
C ARG A 143 -8.41 12.30 -11.33
N PHE A 144 -8.03 12.62 -10.10
CA PHE A 144 -8.96 12.86 -8.99
C PHE A 144 -9.34 14.35 -8.85
N GLY A 145 -8.66 15.26 -9.59
CA GLY A 145 -8.89 16.70 -9.51
C GLY A 145 -8.50 17.33 -8.15
N ILE A 146 -7.61 16.67 -7.40
CA ILE A 146 -7.17 17.11 -6.07
C ILE A 146 -5.70 17.57 -6.08
N PRO A 147 -5.23 18.30 -5.05
CA PRO A 147 -3.83 18.65 -4.90
C PRO A 147 -2.90 17.44 -4.94
N SER A 148 -1.61 17.68 -5.21
CA SER A 148 -0.57 16.64 -5.19
C SER A 148 -0.55 15.90 -3.86
N PHE A 149 -0.42 14.57 -3.91
CA PHE A 149 -0.38 13.73 -2.72
C PHE A 149 0.61 12.58 -2.91
N TYR A 150 1.07 12.04 -1.79
CA TYR A 150 1.83 10.81 -1.69
C TYR A 150 0.90 9.66 -1.35
N ALA A 151 1.06 8.51 -1.99
CA ALA A 151 0.28 7.32 -1.69
C ALA A 151 1.12 6.04 -1.68
N LEU A 152 0.74 5.09 -0.85
CA LEU A 152 1.29 3.74 -0.81
C LEU A 152 0.16 2.72 -0.72
N HIS A 153 -0.03 1.93 -1.78
CA HIS A 153 -0.90 0.76 -1.74
C HIS A 153 -0.22 -0.40 -1.00
N ALA A 154 -1.01 -1.18 -0.28
CA ALA A 154 -0.58 -2.42 0.35
C ALA A 154 -1.62 -3.53 0.08
N TRP A 155 -1.35 -4.39 -0.92
CA TRP A 155 -2.20 -5.50 -1.34
C TRP A 155 -2.08 -6.68 -0.38
N ILE A 156 -2.63 -6.54 0.82
CA ILE A 156 -2.51 -7.55 1.88
C ILE A 156 -3.67 -8.55 1.91
N TRP A 157 -4.80 -8.24 1.26
CA TRP A 157 -5.99 -9.08 1.23
C TRP A 157 -6.21 -9.76 -0.13
N LYS A 158 -5.56 -9.27 -1.19
CA LYS A 158 -5.56 -9.86 -2.52
C LYS A 158 -4.15 -9.83 -3.08
N ASN A 159 -3.66 -10.98 -3.53
CA ASN A 159 -2.36 -11.03 -4.19
C ASN A 159 -2.32 -10.13 -5.42
N ASN A 160 -1.30 -9.30 -5.50
CA ASN A 160 -0.94 -8.51 -6.67
C ASN A 160 0.30 -9.11 -7.33
N PRO A 161 0.19 -9.71 -8.53
CA PRO A 161 1.35 -10.30 -9.20
C PRO A 161 2.42 -9.28 -9.59
N SER A 162 2.06 -7.99 -9.70
CA SER A 162 3.02 -6.90 -9.96
C SER A 162 3.79 -6.49 -8.70
N GLY A 163 3.38 -6.96 -7.51
CA GLY A 163 4.03 -6.70 -6.23
C GLY A 163 3.07 -6.10 -5.18
N THR A 164 3.35 -6.40 -3.91
CA THR A 164 2.49 -6.02 -2.77
C THR A 164 2.23 -4.51 -2.67
N PHE A 165 3.20 -3.69 -3.09
CA PHE A 165 3.14 -2.22 -2.95
C PHE A 165 2.97 -1.49 -4.29
N GLN A 166 2.65 -2.21 -5.37
CA GLN A 166 2.36 -1.58 -6.66
C GLN A 166 0.92 -1.05 -6.67
N PRO A 167 0.67 0.15 -7.24
CA PRO A 167 -0.66 0.75 -7.22
C PRO A 167 -1.68 -0.07 -8.02
N TRP A 168 -1.29 -0.61 -9.16
CA TRP A 168 -2.17 -1.33 -10.07
C TRP A 168 -2.06 -2.84 -9.88
N ASN A 169 -3.20 -3.53 -9.91
CA ASN A 169 -3.28 -4.99 -9.84
C ASN A 169 -3.95 -5.53 -11.11
N PRO A 170 -3.22 -6.28 -11.96
CA PRO A 170 -3.79 -6.81 -13.21
C PRO A 170 -4.89 -7.84 -12.99
N LYS A 171 -5.08 -8.33 -11.74
CA LYS A 171 -6.18 -9.22 -11.35
C LYS A 171 -7.38 -8.48 -10.74
N VAL A 172 -7.39 -7.16 -10.75
CA VAL A 172 -8.52 -6.31 -10.39
C VAL A 172 -9.05 -5.66 -11.66
N ARG A 173 -10.33 -5.82 -11.90
CA ARG A 173 -11.05 -5.22 -13.03
C ARG A 173 -12.19 -4.39 -12.49
N CYS A 174 -12.46 -3.27 -13.13
CA CYS A 174 -13.67 -2.50 -12.97
C CYS A 174 -14.68 -2.96 -14.04
N PRO A 175 -15.97 -3.07 -13.70
CA PRO A 175 -17.03 -3.39 -14.66
C PRO A 175 -17.13 -2.37 -15.78
#